data_ed172608c2751a8bf23851402a54b73a
#
_entry.id   ed172608c2751a8bf23851402a54b73a
#
_cell.length_a   1.000
_cell.length_b   1.000
_cell.length_c   1.000
_cell.angle_alpha   90.00
_cell.angle_beta   90.00
_cell.angle_gamma   90.00
#
_symmetry.space_group_name_H-M   'P 1'
#
loop_
_entity.id
_entity.type
_entity.pdbx_description
1 polymer ?
#
loop_
_entity_poly.entity_id
_entity_poly.type
_entity_poly.pdbx_seq_one_letter_code
_entity_poly.pdbx_strand_id
1 'polypeptide(L)'
;MEYPKFKVTVSCMTYNQSKYITDAMNGFIMQQTSFPFICTIVDDASTDGEQEVIKKYVEENFDFSEGSAAYHKETEYAHITYAQHNTNKNCYFAVLYLKENHYSKRKDKMGYLSEWLDMCEYEALCEGDDYWIDPMKIQIQVDYMDNHPDCGMTRTDVNVLYDKNGILKHNVFENGDFPNCKNTFIDYIVYGYWSATCTWMIRRNLDIYYPLPPDCFNGDLALMIKVIKVSDVKYISQSTAVYRVLAESASHINNKEKAFSFWRSQVNTRCYFAKTIPLKFKFMLIKSWFPVVRGYYIVNKSAIPLNIMSFCSFFIDVCKRIF
;
A
#
# COMPACT_ATOMS: atom_id res chain seq x y z
N MET A 1 -27.00 13.31 6.71
CA MET A 1 -26.96 11.92 7.22
C MET A 1 -25.87 11.88 8.27
N GLU A 2 -26.15 11.29 9.43
CA GLU A 2 -25.14 11.19 10.49
C GLU A 2 -24.46 9.80 10.36
N TYR A 3 -23.16 9.79 10.12
CA TYR A 3 -22.39 8.55 10.06
C TYR A 3 -22.08 8.03 11.46
N PRO A 4 -21.92 6.71 11.66
CA PRO A 4 -21.33 6.22 12.91
C PRO A 4 -19.89 6.75 13.05
N LYS A 5 -19.41 6.83 14.29
CA LYS A 5 -18.01 7.21 14.52
C LYS A 5 -17.10 6.04 14.11
N PHE A 6 -16.61 6.06 12.89
CA PHE A 6 -15.65 5.07 12.40
C PHE A 6 -14.31 5.23 13.10
N LYS A 7 -13.75 4.11 13.58
CA LYS A 7 -12.42 4.09 14.19
C LYS A 7 -11.33 3.84 13.15
N VAL A 8 -11.64 2.99 12.15
CA VAL A 8 -10.71 2.56 11.11
C VAL A 8 -11.34 2.79 9.74
N THR A 9 -10.56 3.31 8.82
CA THR A 9 -10.82 3.20 7.38
C THR A 9 -9.94 2.13 6.77
N VAL A 10 -10.49 1.35 5.84
CA VAL A 10 -9.74 0.45 4.97
C VAL A 10 -9.67 1.11 3.60
N SER A 11 -8.49 1.54 3.17
CA SER A 11 -8.29 2.14 1.85
C SER A 11 -7.94 1.06 0.83
N CYS A 12 -8.85 0.82 -0.11
CA CYS A 12 -8.70 -0.14 -1.20
C CYS A 12 -8.71 0.58 -2.55
N MET A 13 -7.55 0.65 -3.20
CA MET A 13 -7.41 1.15 -4.56
C MET A 13 -7.40 -0.04 -5.51
N THR A 14 -8.20 0.04 -6.59
CA THR A 14 -8.31 -1.06 -7.54
C THR A 14 -8.41 -0.54 -8.98
N TYR A 15 -7.88 -1.33 -9.92
CA TYR A 15 -7.97 -1.05 -11.36
C TYR A 15 -7.71 -2.33 -12.16
N ASN A 16 -8.71 -2.78 -12.94
CA ASN A 16 -8.65 -3.99 -13.77
C ASN A 16 -8.28 -5.26 -12.96
N GLN A 17 -8.92 -5.43 -11.82
CA GLN A 17 -8.71 -6.54 -10.88
C GLN A 17 -9.99 -7.36 -10.66
N SER A 18 -10.89 -7.43 -11.67
CA SER A 18 -12.20 -8.12 -11.60
C SER A 18 -12.13 -9.56 -11.09
N LYS A 19 -10.99 -10.25 -11.32
CA LYS A 19 -10.75 -11.63 -10.86
C LYS A 19 -10.44 -11.74 -9.37
N TYR A 20 -9.98 -10.65 -8.74
CA TYR A 20 -9.38 -10.67 -7.42
C TYR A 20 -10.16 -9.87 -6.37
N ILE A 21 -10.83 -8.81 -6.78
CA ILE A 21 -11.49 -7.85 -5.88
C ILE A 21 -12.48 -8.49 -4.92
N THR A 22 -13.13 -9.58 -5.32
CA THR A 22 -14.07 -10.33 -4.45
C THR A 22 -13.35 -10.91 -3.23
N ASP A 23 -12.10 -11.40 -3.37
CA ASP A 23 -11.32 -11.92 -2.24
C ASP A 23 -10.95 -10.80 -1.26
N ALA A 24 -10.59 -9.62 -1.77
CA ALA A 24 -10.34 -8.44 -0.93
C ALA A 24 -11.61 -8.07 -0.13
N MET A 25 -12.75 -7.92 -0.80
CA MET A 25 -14.02 -7.59 -0.14
C MET A 25 -14.44 -8.63 0.88
N ASN A 26 -14.26 -9.94 0.61
CA ASN A 26 -14.48 -11.02 1.58
C ASN A 26 -13.57 -10.87 2.80
N GLY A 27 -12.30 -10.51 2.60
CA GLY A 27 -11.35 -10.22 3.66
C GLY A 27 -11.77 -9.04 4.54
N PHE A 28 -12.48 -8.05 3.99
CA PHE A 28 -12.98 -6.90 4.73
C PHE A 28 -14.22 -7.23 5.54
N ILE A 29 -15.24 -7.86 4.94
CA ILE A 29 -16.50 -8.15 5.64
C ILE A 29 -16.37 -9.19 6.76
N MET A 30 -15.35 -10.06 6.70
CA MET A 30 -15.11 -11.06 7.74
C MET A 30 -14.49 -10.48 9.03
N GLN A 31 -14.02 -9.21 9.02
CA GLN A 31 -13.35 -8.60 10.17
C GLN A 31 -14.28 -8.50 11.38
N GLN A 32 -13.78 -8.96 12.52
CA GLN A 32 -14.48 -8.92 13.81
C GLN A 32 -13.88 -7.80 14.65
N THR A 33 -14.65 -6.74 14.87
CA THR A 33 -14.23 -5.56 15.60
C THR A 33 -15.23 -5.16 16.68
N SER A 34 -14.77 -4.53 17.74
CA SER A 34 -15.62 -3.96 18.80
C SER A 34 -16.08 -2.52 18.47
N PHE A 35 -15.75 -2.01 17.28
CA PHE A 35 -16.04 -0.66 16.81
C PHE A 35 -16.41 -0.67 15.32
N PRO A 36 -17.15 0.34 14.83
CA PRO A 36 -17.43 0.50 13.42
C PRO A 36 -16.16 0.84 12.62
N PHE A 37 -16.07 0.27 11.42
CA PHE A 37 -15.05 0.59 10.42
C PHE A 37 -15.68 0.75 9.03
N ILE A 38 -14.99 1.50 8.17
CA ILE A 38 -15.45 1.74 6.80
C ILE A 38 -14.38 1.32 5.79
N CYS A 39 -14.79 0.60 4.75
CA CYS A 39 -13.94 0.30 3.61
C CYS A 39 -14.23 1.29 2.49
N THR A 40 -13.25 2.11 2.15
CA THR A 40 -13.28 3.02 1.02
C THR A 40 -12.65 2.35 -0.19
N ILE A 41 -13.48 1.84 -1.11
CA ILE A 41 -13.06 1.15 -2.32
C ILE A 41 -13.13 2.13 -3.48
N VAL A 42 -12.00 2.35 -4.15
CA VAL A 42 -11.92 3.25 -5.31
C VAL A 42 -11.55 2.45 -6.53
N ASP A 43 -12.53 2.22 -7.40
CA ASP A 43 -12.31 1.70 -8.73
C ASP A 43 -11.89 2.84 -9.67
N ASP A 44 -10.68 2.76 -10.22
CA ASP A 44 -10.08 3.81 -11.03
C ASP A 44 -10.49 3.73 -12.52
N ALA A 45 -11.80 3.62 -12.77
CA ALA A 45 -12.42 3.46 -14.09
C ALA A 45 -11.94 2.18 -14.81
N SER A 46 -12.11 1.04 -14.16
CA SER A 46 -11.77 -0.27 -14.71
C SER A 46 -12.57 -0.59 -15.97
N THR A 47 -11.94 -1.34 -16.87
CA THR A 47 -12.48 -1.71 -18.19
C THR A 47 -12.65 -3.21 -18.38
N ASP A 48 -12.35 -4.00 -17.36
CA ASP A 48 -12.39 -5.48 -17.34
C ASP A 48 -13.68 -6.08 -16.74
N GLY A 49 -14.67 -5.22 -16.43
CA GLY A 49 -15.90 -5.62 -15.76
C GLY A 49 -15.84 -5.57 -14.24
N GLU A 50 -14.80 -5.01 -13.65
CA GLU A 50 -14.64 -4.94 -12.19
C GLU A 50 -15.74 -4.15 -11.51
N GLN A 51 -16.19 -3.03 -12.09
CA GLN A 51 -17.28 -2.23 -11.53
C GLN A 51 -18.57 -3.04 -11.37
N GLU A 52 -18.89 -3.88 -12.35
CA GLU A 52 -20.06 -4.75 -12.32
C GLU A 52 -19.92 -5.83 -11.22
N VAL A 53 -18.71 -6.38 -11.05
CA VAL A 53 -18.42 -7.35 -9.97
C VAL A 53 -18.62 -6.69 -8.61
N ILE A 54 -18.08 -5.50 -8.40
CA ILE A 54 -18.22 -4.77 -7.12
C ILE A 54 -19.68 -4.40 -6.86
N LYS A 55 -20.41 -3.86 -7.86
CA LYS A 55 -21.82 -3.49 -7.73
C LYS A 55 -22.68 -4.70 -7.30
N LYS A 56 -22.55 -5.80 -8.02
CA LYS A 56 -23.26 -7.03 -7.70
C LYS A 56 -22.94 -7.52 -6.27
N TYR A 57 -21.67 -7.53 -5.90
CA TYR A 57 -21.24 -7.94 -4.55
C TYR A 57 -21.88 -7.07 -3.47
N VAL A 58 -21.88 -5.75 -3.67
CA VAL A 58 -22.47 -4.80 -2.70
C VAL A 58 -23.99 -4.97 -2.62
N GLU A 59 -24.68 -5.12 -3.74
CA GLU A 59 -26.13 -5.37 -3.77
C GLU A 59 -26.54 -6.67 -3.04
N GLU A 60 -25.72 -7.73 -3.14
CA GLU A 60 -25.99 -9.03 -2.51
C GLU A 60 -25.68 -9.06 -1.01
N ASN A 61 -24.72 -8.26 -0.53
CA ASN A 61 -24.17 -8.38 0.82
C ASN A 61 -24.48 -7.19 1.75
N PHE A 62 -25.03 -6.09 1.24
CA PHE A 62 -25.23 -4.87 2.01
C PHE A 62 -26.71 -4.48 2.09
N ASP A 63 -27.06 -3.72 3.13
CA ASP A 63 -28.45 -3.37 3.45
C ASP A 63 -28.91 -2.13 2.68
N PHE A 64 -29.78 -2.35 1.70
CA PHE A 64 -30.46 -1.31 0.91
C PHE A 64 -31.97 -1.26 1.20
N SER A 65 -32.42 -1.84 2.30
CA SER A 65 -33.82 -1.77 2.69
C SER A 65 -34.26 -0.34 2.96
N GLU A 66 -35.58 -0.12 2.89
CA GLU A 66 -36.17 1.18 3.22
C GLU A 66 -35.87 1.56 4.67
N GLY A 67 -35.31 2.78 4.85
CA GLY A 67 -34.84 3.28 6.15
C GLY A 67 -33.42 2.88 6.54
N SER A 68 -32.71 2.10 5.71
CA SER A 68 -31.28 1.85 5.91
C SER A 68 -30.45 3.14 5.74
N ALA A 69 -29.19 3.10 6.17
CA ALA A 69 -28.25 4.21 5.96
C ALA A 69 -27.67 4.26 4.55
N ALA A 70 -28.09 3.34 3.65
CA ALA A 70 -27.54 3.24 2.31
C ALA A 70 -27.96 4.43 1.42
N TYR A 71 -27.04 4.81 0.54
CA TYR A 71 -27.33 5.80 -0.49
C TYR A 71 -26.48 5.58 -1.74
N HIS A 72 -27.00 6.11 -2.85
CA HIS A 72 -26.26 6.32 -4.08
C HIS A 72 -26.13 7.82 -4.33
N LYS A 73 -24.95 8.29 -4.71
CA LYS A 73 -24.67 9.69 -4.98
C LYS A 73 -23.91 9.82 -6.28
N GLU A 74 -24.40 10.69 -7.16
CA GLU A 74 -23.70 11.09 -8.37
C GLU A 74 -22.86 12.31 -8.11
N THR A 75 -21.59 12.28 -8.54
CA THR A 75 -20.70 13.44 -8.50
C THR A 75 -20.14 13.71 -9.89
N GLU A 76 -19.40 14.81 -10.06
CA GLU A 76 -18.70 15.10 -11.29
C GLU A 76 -17.70 14.00 -11.66
N TYR A 77 -17.02 13.42 -10.69
CA TYR A 77 -15.89 12.48 -10.86
C TYR A 77 -16.24 11.00 -10.65
N ALA A 78 -17.31 10.67 -9.92
CA ALA A 78 -17.64 9.30 -9.57
C ALA A 78 -19.14 9.06 -9.35
N HIS A 79 -19.59 7.82 -9.52
CA HIS A 79 -20.74 7.27 -8.82
C HIS A 79 -20.29 6.75 -7.47
N ILE A 80 -21.02 7.07 -6.40
CA ILE A 80 -20.69 6.66 -5.04
C ILE A 80 -21.83 5.81 -4.49
N THR A 81 -21.48 4.66 -3.92
CA THR A 81 -22.42 3.80 -3.18
C THR A 81 -21.93 3.65 -1.76
N TYR A 82 -22.79 3.95 -0.79
CA TYR A 82 -22.53 3.75 0.64
C TYR A 82 -23.57 2.82 1.22
N ALA A 83 -23.15 1.82 2.01
CA ALA A 83 -24.04 0.92 2.70
C ALA A 83 -23.39 0.21 3.88
N GLN A 84 -24.21 -0.27 4.83
CA GLN A 84 -23.82 -1.14 5.94
C GLN A 84 -23.97 -2.60 5.53
N HIS A 85 -23.03 -3.45 5.93
CA HIS A 85 -23.10 -4.88 5.65
C HIS A 85 -24.29 -5.55 6.37
N ASN A 86 -24.95 -6.53 5.69
CA ASN A 86 -26.17 -7.16 6.19
C ASN A 86 -26.02 -7.85 7.55
N THR A 87 -24.91 -8.51 7.80
CA THR A 87 -24.67 -9.30 9.03
C THR A 87 -23.59 -8.68 9.93
N ASN A 88 -22.48 -8.21 9.38
CA ASN A 88 -21.44 -7.53 10.15
C ASN A 88 -21.81 -6.05 10.34
N LYS A 89 -22.51 -5.73 11.41
CA LYS A 89 -23.03 -4.37 11.67
C LYS A 89 -21.94 -3.33 11.98
N ASN A 90 -20.69 -3.74 12.17
CA ASN A 90 -19.56 -2.84 12.28
C ASN A 90 -18.90 -2.52 10.92
N CYS A 91 -19.24 -3.23 9.85
CA CYS A 91 -18.65 -3.08 8.53
C CYS A 91 -19.52 -2.20 7.61
N TYR A 92 -18.90 -1.17 7.05
CA TYR A 92 -19.52 -0.27 6.07
C TYR A 92 -18.64 -0.18 4.84
N PHE A 93 -19.26 -0.05 3.66
CA PHE A 93 -18.55 0.24 2.42
C PHE A 93 -18.93 1.62 1.89
N ALA A 94 -17.94 2.34 1.40
CA ALA A 94 -18.09 3.51 0.54
C ALA A 94 -17.32 3.21 -0.76
N VAL A 95 -18.04 2.92 -1.82
CA VAL A 95 -17.46 2.55 -3.11
C VAL A 95 -17.55 3.73 -4.06
N LEU A 96 -16.41 4.13 -4.60
CA LEU A 96 -16.28 5.20 -5.60
C LEU A 96 -15.95 4.57 -6.95
N TYR A 97 -16.89 4.59 -7.86
CA TYR A 97 -16.69 4.18 -9.25
C TYR A 97 -16.29 5.41 -10.07
N LEU A 98 -14.99 5.61 -10.27
CA LEU A 98 -14.49 6.78 -11.01
C LEU A 98 -14.92 6.74 -12.48
N LYS A 99 -15.22 7.90 -13.04
CA LYS A 99 -15.65 8.06 -14.44
C LYS A 99 -14.49 8.07 -15.43
N GLU A 100 -13.27 8.27 -14.92
CA GLU A 100 -12.05 8.27 -15.71
C GLU A 100 -10.87 7.75 -14.89
N ASN A 101 -9.85 7.19 -15.56
CA ASN A 101 -8.66 6.70 -14.88
C ASN A 101 -7.79 7.87 -14.41
N HIS A 102 -7.74 8.06 -13.09
CA HIS A 102 -7.00 9.15 -12.43
C HIS A 102 -5.50 8.86 -12.36
N TYR A 103 -5.12 7.58 -12.18
CA TYR A 103 -3.71 7.20 -12.14
C TYR A 103 -2.97 7.57 -13.43
N SER A 104 -3.56 7.23 -14.58
CA SER A 104 -2.97 7.55 -15.89
C SER A 104 -2.87 9.06 -16.15
N LYS A 105 -3.79 9.82 -15.58
CA LYS A 105 -3.87 11.28 -15.72
C LYS A 105 -3.13 12.04 -14.59
N ARG A 106 -2.52 11.32 -13.65
CA ARG A 106 -1.84 11.88 -12.46
C ARG A 106 -2.74 12.81 -11.64
N LYS A 107 -4.03 12.47 -11.55
CA LYS A 107 -5.00 13.19 -10.73
C LYS A 107 -5.01 12.62 -9.32
N ASP A 108 -5.16 13.49 -8.32
CA ASP A 108 -5.36 13.07 -6.94
C ASP A 108 -6.72 12.39 -6.77
N LYS A 109 -6.73 11.28 -6.01
CA LYS A 109 -7.93 10.52 -5.63
C LYS A 109 -8.23 10.64 -4.13
N MET A 110 -7.21 10.92 -3.33
CA MET A 110 -7.33 10.90 -1.87
C MET A 110 -8.27 11.97 -1.36
N GLY A 111 -8.32 13.14 -2.02
CA GLY A 111 -9.24 14.21 -1.68
C GLY A 111 -10.72 13.81 -1.75
N TYR A 112 -11.08 12.82 -2.59
CA TYR A 112 -12.45 12.31 -2.69
C TYR A 112 -12.87 11.44 -1.49
N LEU A 113 -11.90 10.96 -0.72
CA LEU A 113 -12.12 10.09 0.44
C LEU A 113 -12.17 10.86 1.76
N SER A 114 -11.86 12.17 1.77
CA SER A 114 -11.76 12.99 2.99
C SER A 114 -13.01 12.90 3.86
N GLU A 115 -14.20 12.78 3.26
CA GLU A 115 -15.48 12.62 3.96
C GLU A 115 -15.45 11.47 4.99
N TRP A 116 -14.74 10.38 4.70
CA TRP A 116 -14.64 9.21 5.59
C TRP A 116 -13.27 9.11 6.27
N LEU A 117 -12.20 9.45 5.56
CA LEU A 117 -10.84 9.38 6.10
C LEU A 117 -10.67 10.27 7.32
N ASP A 118 -11.20 11.51 7.28
CA ASP A 118 -10.99 12.49 8.35
C ASP A 118 -11.74 12.17 9.65
N MET A 119 -12.70 11.24 9.59
CA MET A 119 -13.40 10.73 10.78
C MET A 119 -12.65 9.62 11.51
N CYS A 120 -11.67 8.96 10.85
CA CYS A 120 -11.01 7.78 11.36
C CYS A 120 -9.72 8.09 12.09
N GLU A 121 -9.43 7.31 13.15
CA GLU A 121 -8.18 7.37 13.89
C GLU A 121 -7.05 6.61 13.17
N TYR A 122 -7.41 5.55 12.46
CA TYR A 122 -6.48 4.65 11.77
C TYR A 122 -6.88 4.41 10.33
N GLU A 123 -5.88 4.12 9.51
CA GLU A 123 -6.03 3.72 8.11
C GLU A 123 -5.31 2.40 7.87
N ALA A 124 -6.05 1.37 7.46
CA ALA A 124 -5.51 0.10 6.97
C ALA A 124 -5.48 0.12 5.44
N LEU A 125 -4.45 -0.47 4.85
CA LEU A 125 -4.30 -0.53 3.39
C LEU A 125 -4.52 -1.96 2.90
N CYS A 126 -5.19 -2.11 1.76
CA CYS A 126 -5.26 -3.36 1.01
C CYS A 126 -5.72 -3.06 -0.41
N GLU A 127 -4.86 -3.30 -1.38
CA GLU A 127 -5.18 -3.16 -2.81
C GLU A 127 -6.15 -4.28 -3.26
N GLY A 128 -6.86 -4.08 -4.36
CA GLY A 128 -7.91 -5.01 -4.82
C GLY A 128 -7.41 -6.37 -5.30
N ASP A 129 -6.10 -6.54 -5.54
CA ASP A 129 -5.47 -7.82 -5.89
C ASP A 129 -4.92 -8.61 -4.69
N ASP A 130 -4.86 -7.98 -3.50
CA ASP A 130 -4.49 -8.61 -2.24
C ASP A 130 -5.71 -8.95 -1.39
N TYR A 131 -5.57 -9.76 -0.35
CA TYR A 131 -6.70 -10.07 0.54
C TYR A 131 -6.27 -10.44 1.96
N TRP A 132 -7.18 -10.20 2.90
CA TRP A 132 -6.98 -10.57 4.30
C TRP A 132 -7.53 -11.96 4.60
N ILE A 133 -6.85 -12.66 5.52
CA ILE A 133 -7.17 -14.04 5.89
C ILE A 133 -7.46 -14.21 7.38
N ASP A 134 -7.21 -13.19 8.19
CA ASP A 134 -7.41 -13.21 9.62
C ASP A 134 -8.57 -12.29 10.01
N PRO A 135 -9.64 -12.81 10.59
CA PRO A 135 -10.80 -12.00 11.00
C PRO A 135 -10.49 -11.02 12.13
N MET A 136 -9.37 -11.19 12.84
CA MET A 136 -8.98 -10.32 13.95
C MET A 136 -7.95 -9.25 13.54
N LYS A 137 -7.55 -9.19 12.26
CA LYS A 137 -6.50 -8.28 11.81
C LYS A 137 -6.70 -6.83 12.27
N ILE A 138 -7.86 -6.25 12.00
CA ILE A 138 -8.16 -4.86 12.39
C ILE A 138 -8.12 -4.73 13.91
N GLN A 139 -8.77 -5.65 14.65
CA GLN A 139 -8.87 -5.57 16.11
C GLN A 139 -7.50 -5.62 16.78
N ILE A 140 -6.66 -6.61 16.44
CA ILE A 140 -5.33 -6.76 17.07
C ILE A 140 -4.40 -5.58 16.79
N GLN A 141 -4.47 -5.00 15.59
CA GLN A 141 -3.65 -3.85 15.24
C GLN A 141 -4.12 -2.59 15.99
N VAL A 142 -5.43 -2.36 16.09
CA VAL A 142 -6.01 -1.25 16.87
C VAL A 142 -5.70 -1.42 18.35
N ASP A 143 -5.92 -2.60 18.93
CA ASP A 143 -5.63 -2.85 20.35
C ASP A 143 -4.17 -2.56 20.70
N TYR A 144 -3.24 -2.93 19.79
CA TYR A 144 -1.84 -2.60 20.01
C TYR A 144 -1.62 -1.08 19.96
N MET A 145 -2.14 -0.40 18.92
CA MET A 145 -1.88 1.03 18.72
C MET A 145 -2.58 1.91 19.77
N ASP A 146 -3.77 1.52 20.26
CA ASP A 146 -4.44 2.23 21.35
C ASP A 146 -3.63 2.20 22.64
N ASN A 147 -2.95 1.08 22.94
CA ASN A 147 -2.11 0.92 24.11
C ASN A 147 -0.68 1.47 23.95
N HIS A 148 -0.30 1.91 22.71
CA HIS A 148 1.04 2.43 22.40
C HIS A 148 0.91 3.73 21.60
N PRO A 149 0.68 4.88 22.24
CA PRO A 149 0.47 6.17 21.57
C PRO A 149 1.62 6.61 20.66
N ASP A 150 2.85 6.19 20.97
CA ASP A 150 4.06 6.50 20.16
C ASP A 150 4.16 5.63 18.90
N CYS A 151 3.36 4.57 18.81
CA CYS A 151 3.31 3.71 17.64
C CYS A 151 2.44 4.36 16.54
N GLY A 152 3.09 4.78 15.45
CA GLY A 152 2.42 5.40 14.30
C GLY A 152 1.97 4.38 13.24
N MET A 153 2.53 3.17 13.26
CA MET A 153 2.16 2.12 12.31
C MET A 153 2.37 0.73 12.92
N THR A 154 1.46 -0.18 12.60
CA THR A 154 1.66 -1.61 12.75
C THR A 154 1.72 -2.28 11.39
N ARG A 155 2.51 -3.34 11.25
CA ARG A 155 2.51 -4.26 10.12
C ARG A 155 2.53 -5.69 10.61
N THR A 156 1.89 -6.58 9.89
CA THR A 156 1.86 -8.02 10.23
C THR A 156 2.81 -8.81 9.33
N ASP A 157 2.98 -10.11 9.63
CA ASP A 157 3.51 -11.04 8.64
C ASP A 157 2.50 -11.24 7.50
N VAL A 158 2.93 -11.85 6.41
CA VAL A 158 2.16 -12.02 5.19
C VAL A 158 2.44 -13.37 4.55
N ASN A 159 1.42 -13.93 3.91
CA ASN A 159 1.60 -15.00 2.96
C ASN A 159 1.81 -14.42 1.56
N VAL A 160 2.59 -15.07 0.71
CA VAL A 160 2.84 -14.63 -0.68
C VAL A 160 2.35 -15.69 -1.65
N LEU A 161 1.35 -15.33 -2.45
CA LEU A 161 0.78 -16.17 -3.49
C LEU A 161 1.35 -15.78 -4.86
N TYR A 162 2.09 -16.69 -5.48
CA TYR A 162 2.55 -16.55 -6.86
C TYR A 162 1.45 -17.02 -7.81
N ASP A 163 0.65 -16.11 -8.34
CA ASP A 163 -0.54 -16.41 -9.16
C ASP A 163 -0.21 -17.30 -10.39
N LYS A 164 0.92 -17.07 -11.04
CA LYS A 164 1.37 -17.80 -12.24
C LYS A 164 1.43 -19.31 -12.06
N ASN A 165 1.75 -19.81 -10.88
CA ASN A 165 1.99 -21.24 -10.60
C ASN A 165 1.23 -21.75 -9.38
N GLY A 166 0.43 -20.90 -8.73
CA GLY A 166 -0.36 -21.26 -7.54
C GLY A 166 0.48 -21.54 -6.28
N ILE A 167 1.77 -21.19 -6.27
CA ILE A 167 2.63 -21.42 -5.10
C ILE A 167 2.29 -20.40 -4.02
N LEU A 168 1.90 -20.89 -2.84
CA LEU A 168 1.66 -20.09 -1.64
C LEU A 168 2.80 -20.30 -0.65
N LYS A 169 3.52 -19.23 -0.32
CA LYS A 169 4.49 -19.18 0.78
C LYS A 169 3.85 -18.57 2.01
N HIS A 170 3.98 -19.23 3.14
CA HIS A 170 3.39 -18.80 4.40
C HIS A 170 4.40 -18.07 5.27
N ASN A 171 3.93 -17.06 6.02
CA ASN A 171 4.71 -16.36 7.07
C ASN A 171 6.11 -15.98 6.57
N VAL A 172 6.19 -15.26 5.45
CA VAL A 172 7.44 -15.12 4.69
C VAL A 172 8.56 -14.39 5.45
N PHE A 173 8.22 -13.57 6.44
CA PHE A 173 9.22 -12.91 7.29
C PHE A 173 9.67 -13.82 8.44
N GLU A 174 8.77 -14.52 9.12
CA GLU A 174 9.10 -15.46 10.19
C GLU A 174 9.85 -16.68 9.66
N ASN A 175 9.48 -17.16 8.48
CA ASN A 175 10.16 -18.28 7.82
C ASN A 175 11.48 -17.89 7.15
N GLY A 176 11.82 -16.59 7.10
CA GLY A 176 13.06 -16.09 6.54
C GLY A 176 13.12 -16.10 5.01
N ASP A 177 11.99 -16.28 4.31
CA ASP A 177 11.91 -16.15 2.85
C ASP A 177 12.26 -14.74 2.39
N PHE A 178 11.89 -13.73 3.20
CA PHE A 178 12.25 -12.33 3.01
C PHE A 178 12.91 -11.77 4.26
N PRO A 179 13.88 -10.84 4.11
CA PRO A 179 14.51 -10.19 5.24
C PRO A 179 13.48 -9.39 6.06
N ASN A 180 13.35 -9.70 7.35
CA ASN A 180 12.52 -8.91 8.24
C ASN A 180 13.29 -7.67 8.70
N CYS A 181 12.72 -6.49 8.48
CA CYS A 181 13.33 -5.21 8.83
C CYS A 181 13.28 -5.00 10.34
N LYS A 182 14.32 -4.37 10.90
CA LYS A 182 14.36 -3.93 12.31
C LYS A 182 13.44 -2.74 12.61
N ASN A 183 12.67 -2.28 11.63
CA ASN A 183 11.75 -1.14 11.72
C ASN A 183 12.44 0.15 12.22
N THR A 184 13.68 0.41 11.78
CA THR A 184 14.37 1.67 12.07
C THR A 184 14.48 2.51 10.81
N PHE A 185 14.46 3.84 10.97
CA PHE A 185 14.64 4.79 9.88
C PHE A 185 15.92 4.51 9.09
N ILE A 186 17.02 4.22 9.80
CA ILE A 186 18.32 3.92 9.15
C ILE A 186 18.24 2.65 8.31
N ASP A 187 17.60 1.59 8.80
CA ASP A 187 17.49 0.34 8.06
C ASP A 187 16.69 0.52 6.76
N TYR A 188 15.57 1.24 6.79
CA TYR A 188 14.79 1.51 5.60
C TYR A 188 15.54 2.39 4.60
N ILE A 189 16.30 3.39 5.06
CA ILE A 189 17.12 4.22 4.19
C ILE A 189 18.24 3.40 3.56
N VAL A 190 18.96 2.59 4.32
CA VAL A 190 20.14 1.85 3.86
C VAL A 190 19.77 0.65 2.99
N TYR A 191 18.81 -0.15 3.42
CA TYR A 191 18.51 -1.45 2.78
C TYR A 191 17.24 -1.44 1.94
N GLY A 192 16.27 -0.56 2.24
CA GLY A 192 15.01 -0.45 1.48
C GLY A 192 14.20 -1.75 1.52
N TYR A 193 13.98 -2.29 2.70
CA TYR A 193 13.24 -3.53 2.88
C TYR A 193 11.85 -3.48 2.25
N TRP A 194 11.44 -4.61 1.67
CA TRP A 194 10.08 -4.79 1.22
C TRP A 194 9.15 -5.04 2.42
N SER A 195 7.94 -4.52 2.32
CA SER A 195 6.85 -4.78 3.25
C SER A 195 5.53 -4.65 2.49
N ALA A 196 4.68 -5.67 2.58
CA ALA A 196 3.39 -5.68 1.89
C ALA A 196 2.43 -4.65 2.49
N THR A 197 1.93 -3.74 1.68
CA THR A 197 0.98 -2.67 2.07
C THR A 197 -0.30 -3.23 2.67
N CYS A 198 -0.79 -4.36 2.17
CA CYS A 198 -1.98 -5.04 2.69
C CYS A 198 -1.88 -5.49 4.17
N THR A 199 -0.68 -5.40 4.78
CA THR A 199 -0.46 -5.70 6.20
C THR A 199 -0.48 -4.45 7.09
N TRP A 200 -0.46 -3.25 6.53
CA TRP A 200 -0.26 -2.01 7.27
C TRP A 200 -1.54 -1.48 7.91
N MET A 201 -1.37 -0.90 9.10
CA MET A 201 -2.32 0.03 9.72
C MET A 201 -1.55 1.23 10.23
N ILE A 202 -2.01 2.43 9.88
CA ILE A 202 -1.32 3.70 10.09
C ILE A 202 -2.19 4.62 10.92
N ARG A 203 -1.62 5.32 11.90
CA ARG A 203 -2.28 6.38 12.66
C ARG A 203 -2.44 7.62 11.81
N ARG A 204 -3.65 8.15 11.71
CA ARG A 204 -4.00 9.25 10.80
C ARG A 204 -3.50 10.63 11.23
N ASN A 205 -3.32 10.87 12.52
CA ASN A 205 -2.88 12.17 13.06
C ASN A 205 -1.36 12.41 13.03
N LEU A 206 -0.61 11.60 12.27
CA LEU A 206 0.84 11.78 12.12
C LEU A 206 1.15 12.95 11.20
N ASP A 207 2.09 13.80 11.61
CA ASP A 207 2.66 14.84 10.73
C ASP A 207 3.68 14.21 9.79
N ILE A 208 3.17 13.56 8.73
CA ILE A 208 3.96 12.89 7.68
C ILE A 208 3.93 13.63 6.35
N TYR A 209 3.49 14.89 6.36
CA TYR A 209 3.48 15.69 5.15
C TYR A 209 4.89 16.15 4.77
N TYR A 210 5.52 15.33 3.92
CA TYR A 210 6.77 15.66 3.25
C TYR A 210 6.54 15.56 1.74
N PRO A 211 6.66 16.65 0.97
CA PRO A 211 6.53 16.58 -0.48
C PRO A 211 7.58 15.63 -1.03
N LEU A 212 7.14 14.73 -1.89
CA LEU A 212 8.05 13.82 -2.57
C LEU A 212 8.73 14.53 -3.73
N PRO A 213 10.01 14.23 -4.00
CA PRO A 213 10.66 14.67 -5.22
C PRO A 213 9.90 14.14 -6.46
N PRO A 214 9.94 14.87 -7.60
CA PRO A 214 9.21 14.49 -8.81
C PRO A 214 9.53 13.09 -9.35
N ASP A 215 10.71 12.55 -9.03
CA ASP A 215 11.20 11.25 -9.49
C ASP A 215 10.91 10.10 -8.51
N CYS A 216 10.08 10.32 -7.48
CA CYS A 216 9.71 9.33 -6.48
C CYS A 216 8.35 8.72 -6.82
N PHE A 217 8.34 7.54 -7.46
CA PHE A 217 7.11 6.85 -7.87
C PHE A 217 6.64 5.79 -6.87
N ASN A 218 7.49 5.41 -5.89
CA ASN A 218 7.19 4.39 -4.89
C ASN A 218 6.56 5.03 -3.67
N GLY A 219 5.24 5.24 -3.71
CA GLY A 219 4.48 5.86 -2.63
C GLY A 219 4.56 5.09 -1.32
N ASP A 220 4.51 3.76 -1.38
CA ASP A 220 4.63 2.83 -0.27
C ASP A 220 5.96 2.97 0.49
N LEU A 221 7.10 2.90 -0.20
CA LEU A 221 8.41 3.11 0.41
C LEU A 221 8.52 4.50 1.06
N ALA A 222 8.04 5.52 0.36
CA ALA A 222 8.07 6.88 0.87
C ALA A 222 7.18 7.04 2.11
N LEU A 223 5.99 6.47 2.12
CA LEU A 223 5.07 6.47 3.24
C LEU A 223 5.68 5.78 4.47
N MET A 224 6.24 4.58 4.28
CA MET A 224 6.94 3.85 5.35
C MET A 224 8.07 4.68 5.96
N ILE A 225 8.92 5.29 5.10
CA ILE A 225 10.05 6.11 5.57
C ILE A 225 9.55 7.35 6.33
N LYS A 226 8.48 7.97 5.88
CA LYS A 226 7.87 9.13 6.54
C LYS A 226 7.35 8.75 7.92
N VAL A 227 6.59 7.67 8.02
CA VAL A 227 6.05 7.20 9.29
C VAL A 227 7.16 6.86 10.28
N ILE A 228 8.13 6.03 9.88
CA ILE A 228 9.21 5.59 10.77
C ILE A 228 10.18 6.72 11.17
N LYS A 229 10.14 7.85 10.47
CA LYS A 229 10.91 9.04 10.82
C LYS A 229 10.33 9.77 12.02
N VAL A 230 9.02 9.72 12.23
CA VAL A 230 8.30 10.51 13.23
C VAL A 230 7.65 9.68 14.33
N SER A 231 7.61 8.35 14.18
CA SER A 231 6.94 7.44 15.10
C SER A 231 7.58 6.05 15.11
N ASP A 232 7.20 5.23 16.08
CA ASP A 232 7.57 3.82 16.13
C ASP A 232 6.72 3.01 15.14
N VAL A 233 7.31 1.93 14.61
CA VAL A 233 6.63 0.93 13.77
C VAL A 233 6.74 -0.43 14.43
N LYS A 234 5.60 -1.05 14.68
CA LYS A 234 5.52 -2.40 15.27
C LYS A 234 5.31 -3.47 14.21
N TYR A 235 6.14 -4.50 14.25
CA TYR A 235 5.89 -5.75 13.55
C TYR A 235 5.16 -6.74 14.48
N ILE A 236 4.09 -7.34 13.97
CA ILE A 236 3.29 -8.40 14.58
C ILE A 236 3.54 -9.68 13.78
N SER A 237 4.03 -10.74 14.41
CA SER A 237 4.47 -11.97 13.71
C SER A 237 3.32 -12.82 13.12
N GLN A 238 2.07 -12.48 13.44
CA GLN A 238 0.89 -13.17 12.87
C GLN A 238 0.69 -12.79 11.42
N SER A 239 0.53 -13.79 10.53
CA SER A 239 0.19 -13.55 9.13
C SER A 239 -1.30 -13.28 8.99
N THR A 240 -1.66 -12.10 8.53
CA THR A 240 -3.07 -11.66 8.45
C THR A 240 -3.55 -11.42 7.03
N ALA A 241 -2.64 -11.45 6.06
CA ALA A 241 -2.92 -11.12 4.68
C ALA A 241 -2.20 -12.03 3.70
N VAL A 242 -2.67 -12.06 2.47
CA VAL A 242 -2.00 -12.66 1.32
C VAL A 242 -1.69 -11.57 0.30
N TYR A 243 -0.41 -11.43 0.01
CA TYR A 243 0.09 -10.60 -1.08
C TYR A 243 0.17 -11.42 -2.37
N ARG A 244 -0.50 -10.97 -3.44
CA ARG A 244 -0.44 -11.63 -4.75
C ARG A 244 0.69 -11.08 -5.61
N VAL A 245 1.47 -12.01 -6.15
CA VAL A 245 2.49 -11.73 -7.15
C VAL A 245 1.88 -12.01 -8.52
N LEU A 246 1.40 -10.96 -9.18
CA LEU A 246 0.82 -11.04 -10.52
C LEU A 246 1.88 -10.81 -11.59
N ALA A 247 1.69 -11.42 -12.77
CA ALA A 247 2.59 -11.24 -13.90
C ALA A 247 2.63 -9.78 -14.41
N GLU A 248 1.55 -9.02 -14.17
CA GLU A 248 1.34 -7.66 -14.65
C GLU A 248 1.45 -6.61 -13.53
N SER A 249 1.81 -7.02 -12.29
CA SER A 249 1.92 -6.07 -11.19
C SER A 249 3.01 -5.02 -11.43
N ALA A 250 2.83 -3.83 -10.87
CA ALA A 250 3.76 -2.71 -11.00
C ALA A 250 5.19 -3.04 -10.51
N SER A 251 5.33 -4.03 -9.61
CA SER A 251 6.61 -4.53 -9.10
C SER A 251 7.26 -5.60 -9.97
N HIS A 252 6.48 -6.27 -10.86
CA HIS A 252 6.95 -7.33 -11.77
C HIS A 252 7.01 -6.83 -13.21
N ILE A 253 7.93 -5.91 -13.47
CA ILE A 253 8.04 -5.23 -14.75
C ILE A 253 8.87 -6.07 -15.71
N ASN A 254 8.22 -6.75 -16.66
CA ASN A 254 8.90 -7.47 -17.75
C ASN A 254 9.64 -6.52 -18.73
N ASN A 255 9.35 -5.22 -18.67
CA ASN A 255 10.04 -4.20 -19.47
C ASN A 255 11.24 -3.63 -18.70
N LYS A 256 12.43 -3.80 -19.26
CA LYS A 256 13.71 -3.39 -18.64
C LYS A 256 13.77 -1.91 -18.31
N GLU A 257 13.22 -1.05 -19.15
CA GLU A 257 13.24 0.42 -18.94
C GLU A 257 12.34 0.81 -17.77
N LYS A 258 11.13 0.22 -17.69
CA LYS A 258 10.22 0.42 -16.56
C LYS A 258 10.83 -0.11 -15.27
N ALA A 259 11.45 -1.30 -15.28
CA ALA A 259 12.12 -1.87 -14.12
C ALA A 259 13.26 -0.96 -13.64
N PHE A 260 14.03 -0.39 -14.55
CA PHE A 260 15.09 0.58 -14.21
C PHE A 260 14.52 1.87 -13.63
N SER A 261 13.45 2.40 -14.20
CA SER A 261 12.76 3.59 -13.70
C SER A 261 12.24 3.37 -12.29
N PHE A 262 11.60 2.23 -12.03
CA PHE A 262 11.11 1.84 -10.72
C PHE A 262 12.25 1.75 -9.69
N TRP A 263 13.32 1.03 -10.01
CA TRP A 263 14.49 0.92 -9.15
C TRP A 263 15.15 2.29 -8.89
N ARG A 264 15.29 3.12 -9.93
CA ARG A 264 15.82 4.48 -9.81
C ARG A 264 14.97 5.34 -8.87
N SER A 265 13.65 5.20 -8.93
CA SER A 265 12.72 5.87 -8.02
C SER A 265 12.98 5.47 -6.56
N GLN A 266 13.18 4.17 -6.27
CA GLN A 266 13.53 3.72 -4.91
C GLN A 266 14.84 4.33 -4.39
N VAL A 267 15.85 4.38 -5.26
CA VAL A 267 17.13 5.02 -4.94
C VAL A 267 16.93 6.51 -4.63
N ASN A 268 16.21 7.23 -5.49
CA ASN A 268 15.97 8.67 -5.33
C ASN A 268 15.20 8.98 -4.04
N THR A 269 14.18 8.18 -3.71
CA THR A 269 13.44 8.31 -2.46
C THR A 269 14.35 8.17 -1.24
N ARG A 270 15.18 7.14 -1.21
CA ARG A 270 16.12 6.92 -0.10
C ARG A 270 17.19 8.01 -0.02
N CYS A 271 17.73 8.49 -1.15
CA CYS A 271 18.64 9.63 -1.18
C CYS A 271 18.02 10.90 -0.60
N TYR A 272 16.79 11.19 -0.96
CA TYR A 272 16.09 12.37 -0.46
C TYR A 272 16.02 12.39 1.07
N PHE A 273 15.65 11.27 1.68
CA PHE A 273 15.60 11.14 3.13
C PHE A 273 16.97 10.95 3.79
N ALA A 274 17.99 10.51 3.04
CA ALA A 274 19.33 10.28 3.56
C ALA A 274 20.13 11.57 3.85
N LYS A 275 19.65 12.74 3.43
CA LYS A 275 20.33 14.03 3.66
C LYS A 275 20.67 14.27 5.13
N THR A 276 19.81 13.84 6.04
CA THR A 276 19.89 14.08 7.48
C THR A 276 20.58 12.97 8.27
N ILE A 277 20.96 11.83 7.64
CA ILE A 277 21.61 10.73 8.34
C ILE A 277 23.13 10.94 8.49
N PRO A 278 23.75 10.34 9.54
CA PRO A 278 25.21 10.41 9.75
C PRO A 278 26.01 9.83 8.56
N LEU A 279 27.21 10.40 8.35
CA LEU A 279 28.07 10.10 7.21
C LEU A 279 28.35 8.61 7.01
N LYS A 280 28.59 7.86 8.10
CA LYS A 280 28.84 6.41 8.05
C LYS A 280 27.70 5.64 7.38
N PHE A 281 26.43 6.06 7.61
CA PHE A 281 25.26 5.42 7.01
C PHE A 281 25.09 5.81 5.54
N LYS A 282 25.52 7.02 5.15
CA LYS A 282 25.57 7.41 3.73
C LYS A 282 26.50 6.49 2.93
N PHE A 283 27.66 6.14 3.48
CA PHE A 283 28.54 5.16 2.86
C PHE A 283 27.95 3.76 2.81
N MET A 284 27.25 3.33 3.86
CA MET A 284 26.53 2.04 3.87
C MET A 284 25.43 1.99 2.80
N LEU A 285 24.69 3.08 2.63
CA LEU A 285 23.67 3.23 1.59
C LEU A 285 24.29 3.07 0.20
N ILE A 286 25.36 3.78 -0.09
CA ILE A 286 26.11 3.69 -1.37
C ILE A 286 26.60 2.24 -1.58
N LYS A 287 27.19 1.62 -0.57
CA LYS A 287 27.67 0.23 -0.63
C LYS A 287 26.52 -0.77 -0.89
N SER A 288 25.33 -0.56 -0.30
CA SER A 288 24.19 -1.43 -0.50
C SER A 288 23.66 -1.43 -1.94
N TRP A 289 23.90 -0.36 -2.69
CA TRP A 289 23.47 -0.24 -4.09
C TRP A 289 24.45 -0.84 -5.09
N PHE A 290 25.71 -0.96 -4.73
CA PHE A 290 26.73 -1.45 -5.65
C PHE A 290 26.39 -2.83 -6.26
N PRO A 291 25.96 -3.84 -5.48
CA PRO A 291 25.55 -5.14 -6.03
C PRO A 291 24.33 -5.04 -6.97
N VAL A 292 23.36 -4.18 -6.64
CA VAL A 292 22.13 -3.99 -7.42
C VAL A 292 22.46 -3.35 -8.77
N VAL A 293 23.26 -2.29 -8.76
CA VAL A 293 23.72 -1.61 -9.99
C VAL A 293 24.56 -2.56 -10.84
N ARG A 294 25.46 -3.33 -10.22
CA ARG A 294 26.26 -4.34 -10.91
C ARG A 294 25.40 -5.44 -11.52
N GLY A 295 24.42 -5.96 -10.76
CA GLY A 295 23.48 -6.98 -11.25
C GLY A 295 22.70 -6.49 -12.46
N TYR A 296 22.19 -5.27 -12.38
CA TYR A 296 21.49 -4.61 -13.48
C TYR A 296 22.37 -4.46 -14.72
N TYR A 297 23.64 -4.02 -14.53
CA TYR A 297 24.63 -3.90 -15.62
C TYR A 297 24.94 -5.24 -16.28
N ILE A 298 25.10 -6.32 -15.49
CA ILE A 298 25.41 -7.67 -16.00
C ILE A 298 24.22 -8.22 -16.80
N VAL A 299 22.99 -8.08 -16.31
CA VAL A 299 21.77 -8.59 -16.96
C VAL A 299 21.44 -7.84 -18.25
N ASN A 300 21.78 -6.56 -18.34
CA ASN A 300 21.41 -5.68 -19.45
C ASN A 300 22.54 -5.41 -20.45
N LYS A 301 23.61 -6.20 -20.44
CA LYS A 301 24.79 -6.04 -21.33
C LYS A 301 24.46 -5.85 -22.83
N SER A 302 23.30 -6.25 -23.28
CA SER A 302 22.90 -6.23 -24.70
C SER A 302 21.90 -5.13 -25.09
N ALA A 303 21.35 -4.36 -24.15
CA ALA A 303 20.20 -3.50 -24.43
C ALA A 303 20.41 -1.99 -24.17
N ILE A 304 21.35 -1.62 -23.31
CA ILE A 304 21.71 -0.21 -23.06
C ILE A 304 23.22 -0.12 -23.11
N PRO A 305 23.81 0.76 -23.94
CA PRO A 305 25.23 1.07 -23.85
C PRO A 305 25.45 1.93 -22.60
N LEU A 306 25.27 1.35 -21.44
CA LEU A 306 25.80 1.89 -20.20
C LEU A 306 27.31 1.65 -20.26
N ASN A 307 27.99 2.57 -20.93
CA ASN A 307 29.44 2.64 -20.84
C ASN A 307 29.80 3.00 -19.38
N ILE A 308 31.03 2.76 -19.02
CA ILE A 308 31.58 3.08 -17.69
C ILE A 308 31.28 4.55 -17.31
N MET A 309 31.18 5.46 -18.28
CA MET A 309 30.86 6.88 -18.06
C MET A 309 29.39 7.07 -17.57
N SER A 310 28.41 6.34 -18.09
CA SER A 310 27.02 6.43 -17.61
C SER A 310 26.88 5.88 -16.19
N PHE A 311 27.64 4.83 -15.84
CA PHE A 311 27.71 4.31 -14.49
C PHE A 311 28.36 5.31 -13.53
N CYS A 312 29.49 5.89 -13.89
CA CYS A 312 30.18 6.91 -13.10
C CYS A 312 29.32 8.17 -12.96
N SER A 313 28.63 8.60 -14.00
CA SER A 313 27.72 9.74 -13.97
C SER A 313 26.55 9.49 -13.02
N PHE A 314 25.93 8.31 -13.09
CA PHE A 314 24.86 7.93 -12.15
C PHE A 314 25.38 7.89 -10.71
N PHE A 315 26.54 7.30 -10.46
CA PHE A 315 27.12 7.23 -9.12
C PHE A 315 27.49 8.62 -8.57
N ILE A 316 28.04 9.50 -9.41
CA ILE A 316 28.34 10.90 -9.07
C ILE A 316 27.03 11.65 -8.73
N ASP A 317 25.97 11.43 -9.50
CA ASP A 317 24.68 12.08 -9.29
C ASP A 317 24.04 11.62 -7.97
N VAL A 318 24.14 10.33 -7.66
CA VAL A 318 23.72 9.77 -6.37
C VAL A 318 24.52 10.36 -5.22
N CYS A 319 25.84 10.45 -5.34
CA CYS A 319 26.69 11.08 -4.33
C CYS A 319 26.30 12.55 -4.11
N LYS A 320 26.10 13.34 -5.17
CA LYS A 320 25.66 14.73 -5.09
C LYS A 320 24.30 14.91 -4.41
N ARG A 321 23.40 13.90 -4.51
CA ARG A 321 22.08 13.94 -3.86
C ARG A 321 22.13 13.60 -2.38
N ILE A 322 23.12 12.83 -1.95
CA ILE A 322 23.28 12.36 -0.56
C ILE A 322 24.15 13.31 0.26
N PHE A 323 25.16 13.91 -0.35
CA PHE A 323 26.09 14.85 0.28
C PHE A 323 25.73 16.29 -0.04
#